data_3ed93c7c8b133b9198bb5400dc3c5d8f
#
_entry.id   3ed93c7c8b133b9198bb5400dc3c5d8f
#
_cell.length_a   1.000
_cell.length_b   1.000
_cell.length_c   1.000
_cell.angle_alpha   90.00
_cell.angle_beta   90.00
_cell.angle_gamma   90.00
#
_symmetry.space_group_name_H-M   'P 1'
#
loop_
_entity.id
_entity.type
_entity.pdbx_description
1 polymer ?
#
loop_
_entity_poly.entity_id
_entity_poly.type
_entity_poly.pdbx_seq_one_letter_code
_entity_poly.pdbx_strand_id
1 'polypeptide(L)' 'LIYVIKDGEIIENGTHSGLMNRKGYYFKLHEMDKI' A
#
# COMPACT_ATOMS: atom_id res chain seq x y z
N LEU A 1 7.11 1.02 9.94
CA LEU A 1 7.18 0.14 8.77
C LEU A 1 5.83 -0.54 8.55
N ILE A 2 5.37 -0.47 7.33
CA ILE A 2 4.07 -1.04 6.95
C ILE A 2 4.29 -2.20 6.00
N TYR A 3 3.58 -3.29 6.23
CA TYR A 3 3.58 -4.43 5.32
C TYR A 3 2.21 -4.54 4.69
N VAL A 4 2.18 -4.66 3.37
CA VAL A 4 0.93 -4.85 2.63
C VAL A 4 0.86 -6.31 2.23
N ILE A 5 -0.17 -6.99 2.70
CA ILE A 5 -0.32 -8.43 2.49
C ILE A 5 -1.53 -8.68 1.58
N LYS A 6 -1.32 -9.54 0.60
CA LYS A 6 -2.39 -9.95 -0.30
C LYS A 6 -2.22 -11.42 -0.63
N ASP A 7 -3.32 -12.18 -0.50
CA ASP A 7 -3.30 -13.63 -0.77
C ASP A 7 -2.22 -14.35 0.02
N GLY A 8 -2.02 -13.92 1.28
CA GLY A 8 -1.05 -14.55 2.15
C GLY A 8 0.38 -14.18 1.86
N GLU A 9 0.62 -13.21 1.00
CA GLU A 9 1.97 -12.78 0.65
C GLU A 9 2.18 -11.31 0.91
N ILE A 10 3.40 -10.96 1.29
CA ILE A 10 3.77 -9.57 1.44
C ILE A 10 4.14 -9.04 0.05
N ILE A 11 3.30 -8.14 -0.48
CA ILE A 11 3.52 -7.61 -1.83
C ILE A 11 4.20 -6.25 -1.80
N GLU A 12 4.09 -5.53 -0.68
CA GLU A 12 4.73 -4.22 -0.54
C GLU A 12 5.13 -4.02 0.91
N ASN A 13 6.14 -3.20 1.12
CA ASN A 13 6.51 -2.81 2.47
C ASN A 13 7.24 -1.48 2.42
N GLY A 14 7.26 -0.78 3.57
CA GLY A 14 7.93 0.49 3.69
C GLY A 14 7.17 1.44 4.57
N THR A 15 7.50 2.72 4.46
CA THR A 15 6.81 3.76 5.22
C THR A 15 5.56 4.19 4.45
N HIS A 16 4.68 4.90 5.16
CA HIS A 16 3.48 5.42 4.53
C HIS A 16 3.84 6.29 3.32
N SER A 17 4.76 7.22 3.51
CA SER A 17 5.18 8.11 2.42
C SER A 17 5.76 7.34 1.25
N GLY A 18 6.61 6.35 1.56
CA GLY A 18 7.23 5.55 0.52
C GLY A 18 6.21 4.78 -0.30
N LEU A 19 5.26 4.16 0.39
CA LEU A 19 4.24 3.38 -0.30
C LEU A 19 3.30 4.25 -1.12
N MET A 20 2.98 5.43 -0.60
CA MET A 20 2.13 6.37 -1.35
C MET A 20 2.85 6.86 -2.60
N ASN A 21 4.16 7.08 -2.51
CA ASN A 21 4.94 7.52 -3.65
C ASN A 21 5.05 6.45 -4.73
N ARG A 22 5.02 5.18 -4.32
CA ARG A 22 5.11 4.08 -5.28
C ARG A 22 3.84 3.96 -6.13
N LYS A 23 2.73 4.42 -5.57
CA LYS A 23 1.42 4.36 -6.25
C LYS A 23 1.07 2.94 -6.68
N GLY A 24 1.36 2.01 -5.77
CA GLY A 24 1.04 0.62 -6.00
C GLY A 24 -0.26 0.22 -5.33
N TYR A 25 -0.29 -1.01 -4.80
CA TYR A 25 -1.50 -1.53 -4.19
C TYR A 25 -1.93 -0.72 -2.97
N TYR A 26 -0.97 -0.36 -2.11
CA TYR A 26 -1.26 0.43 -0.93
C TYR A 26 -1.89 1.76 -1.30
N PHE A 27 -1.32 2.41 -2.31
CA PHE A 27 -1.84 3.68 -2.79
C PHE A 27 -3.28 3.53 -3.29
N LYS A 28 -3.54 2.46 -4.03
CA LYS A 28 -4.87 2.22 -4.57
C LYS A 28 -5.91 2.02 -3.47
N LEU A 29 -5.52 1.33 -2.41
CA LEU A 29 -6.43 1.13 -1.29
C LEU A 29 -6.84 2.45 -0.65
N HIS A 30 -5.89 3.38 -0.54
CA HIS A 30 -6.18 4.69 0.02
C HIS A 30 -7.02 5.53 -0.92
N GLU A 31 -6.80 5.41 -2.22
CA GLU A 31 -7.59 6.15 -3.20
C GLU A 31 -9.04 5.69 -3.19
N MET A 32 -9.27 4.43 -2.98
CA MET A 32 -10.63 3.89 -2.94
C MET A 32 -11.45 4.46 -1.79
N ASP A 33 -10.78 4.91 -0.74
CA ASP A 33 -11.44 5.47 0.43
C ASP A 33 -11.89 6.90 0.24
N LYS A 34 -11.46 7.51 -0.84
CA LYS A 34 -11.73 8.93 -1.08
C LYS A 34 -12.92 9.11 -2.01
N ILE A 35 -14.06 8.81 -1.56
CA ILE A 35 -15.24 9.02 -2.41
C ILE A 35 -16.02 10.21 -1.92
#